data_826772d79b22c081a4395abf458d0e7c
#
_entry.id   826772d79b22c081a4395abf458d0e7c
#
_cell.length_a   1.000
_cell.length_b   1.000
_cell.length_c   1.000
_cell.angle_alpha   90.00
_cell.angle_beta   90.00
_cell.angle_gamma   90.00
#
_symmetry.space_group_name_H-M   'P 1'
#
loop_
_entity.id
_entity.type
_entity.pdbx_description
1 polymer ?
#
loop_
_entity_poly.entity_id
_entity_poly.type
_entity_poly.pdbx_seq_one_letter_code
_entity_poly.pdbx_strand_id
1 'polypeptide(L)'
;MTEEAVALLRTIPLFRQMGLAELYLLTGIGMEEQVPAGTTLGVENEPVTDLWVILEGRVRITSPATGEGESFLEGPAVWGAAALVEPHTSFGTGVTATECRMLRIPAVDLRELAVRNPRLGVRLYQEFATHIFVRLQRLIEESASRNAGRPTSQAPRPARPAARRRDIPELHSPPADALSLLQRVPVLEHLQPDQLRLLFAIGVERHLAPGTLLGRGGEPLDVLWIILEGEVEIDSPLTRGSSIIAGPESWGTASLVPPHTPNGTAVTVTECRALLLRAEDVRALIEQSPRLGVDLYLALSTNVFRRIRVLTDAAGRPLR
;
A
#
# COMPACT_ATOMS: atom_id res chain seq x y z
N MET A 1 -13.94 22.93 -16.70
CA MET A 1 -14.44 22.15 -15.55
C MET A 1 -14.94 23.10 -14.47
N THR A 2 -16.00 22.75 -13.78
CA THR A 2 -16.69 23.63 -12.84
C THR A 2 -16.02 23.57 -11.45
N GLU A 3 -16.12 24.65 -10.65
CA GLU A 3 -15.72 24.67 -9.24
C GLU A 3 -16.40 23.56 -8.44
N GLU A 4 -17.58 23.15 -8.84
CA GLU A 4 -18.34 22.04 -8.28
C GLU A 4 -17.62 20.69 -8.42
N ALA A 5 -17.03 20.39 -9.59
CA ALA A 5 -16.27 19.15 -9.79
C ALA A 5 -15.05 19.08 -8.87
N VAL A 6 -14.34 20.20 -8.68
CA VAL A 6 -13.22 20.30 -7.74
C VAL A 6 -13.68 20.10 -6.28
N ALA A 7 -14.86 20.63 -5.92
CA ALA A 7 -15.44 20.42 -4.60
C ALA A 7 -15.78 18.95 -4.35
N LEU A 8 -16.34 18.24 -5.35
CA LEU A 8 -16.61 16.81 -5.29
C LEU A 8 -15.32 15.97 -5.15
N LEU A 9 -14.26 16.31 -5.89
CA LEU A 9 -12.98 15.63 -5.77
C LEU A 9 -12.45 15.62 -4.33
N ARG A 10 -12.60 16.72 -3.58
CA ARG A 10 -12.15 16.83 -2.18
C ARG A 10 -12.87 15.87 -1.23
N THR A 11 -14.05 15.40 -1.56
CA THR A 11 -14.79 14.43 -0.74
C THR A 11 -14.30 13.00 -0.94
N ILE A 12 -13.59 12.73 -2.03
CA ILE A 12 -13.06 11.42 -2.37
C ILE A 12 -11.79 11.15 -1.53
N PRO A 13 -11.71 10.01 -0.81
CA PRO A 13 -10.56 9.70 0.05
C PRO A 13 -9.21 9.83 -0.66
N LEU A 14 -9.11 9.38 -1.91
CA LEU A 14 -7.87 9.42 -2.71
C LEU A 14 -7.33 10.85 -2.92
N PHE A 15 -8.19 11.87 -2.87
CA PHE A 15 -7.83 13.26 -3.18
C PHE A 15 -7.97 14.23 -1.99
N ARG A 16 -8.48 13.77 -0.84
CA ARG A 16 -8.82 14.64 0.31
C ARG A 16 -7.64 15.41 0.90
N GLN A 17 -6.41 14.87 0.77
CA GLN A 17 -5.18 15.51 1.25
C GLN A 17 -4.60 16.52 0.25
N MET A 18 -5.19 16.62 -0.95
CA MET A 18 -4.69 17.51 -1.99
C MET A 18 -5.17 18.93 -1.78
N GLY A 19 -4.25 19.87 -2.03
CA GLY A 19 -4.58 21.31 -2.08
C GLY A 19 -5.36 21.67 -3.34
N LEU A 20 -6.01 22.84 -3.32
CA LEU A 20 -6.83 23.30 -4.43
C LEU A 20 -6.04 23.37 -5.77
N ALA A 21 -4.81 23.86 -5.72
CA ALA A 21 -3.93 23.90 -6.91
C ALA A 21 -3.63 22.52 -7.49
N GLU A 22 -3.44 21.50 -6.62
CA GLU A 22 -3.18 20.12 -7.03
C GLU A 22 -4.43 19.48 -7.65
N LEU A 23 -5.61 19.78 -7.12
CA LEU A 23 -6.87 19.34 -7.71
C LEU A 23 -7.10 19.96 -9.10
N TYR A 24 -6.76 21.23 -9.29
CA TYR A 24 -6.81 21.85 -10.62
C TYR A 24 -5.80 21.21 -11.60
N LEU A 25 -4.62 20.78 -11.15
CA LEU A 25 -3.68 20.04 -12.00
C LEU A 25 -4.28 18.68 -12.43
N LEU A 26 -4.89 17.95 -11.50
CA LEU A 26 -5.58 16.67 -11.81
C LEU A 26 -6.68 16.87 -12.84
N THR A 27 -7.49 17.90 -12.64
CA THR A 27 -8.60 18.19 -13.54
C THR A 27 -8.13 18.68 -14.91
N GLY A 28 -6.94 19.29 -14.98
CA GLY A 28 -6.33 19.75 -16.22
C GLY A 28 -5.87 18.62 -17.14
N ILE A 29 -5.57 17.44 -16.59
CA ILE A 29 -5.20 16.24 -17.37
C ILE A 29 -6.39 15.30 -17.60
N GLY A 30 -7.53 15.54 -16.97
CA GLY A 30 -8.75 14.73 -17.11
C GLY A 30 -9.74 15.29 -18.11
N MET A 31 -10.62 14.42 -18.61
CA MET A 31 -11.75 14.77 -19.48
C MET A 31 -13.07 14.47 -18.78
N GLU A 32 -13.92 15.48 -18.68
CA GLU A 32 -15.27 15.32 -18.13
C GLU A 32 -16.20 14.77 -19.22
N GLU A 33 -16.89 13.68 -18.93
CA GLU A 33 -17.72 12.94 -19.87
C GLU A 33 -19.07 12.57 -19.25
N GLN A 34 -20.13 12.56 -20.08
CA GLN A 34 -21.38 11.89 -19.78
C GLN A 34 -21.32 10.47 -20.30
N VAL A 35 -21.37 9.51 -19.40
CA VAL A 35 -21.21 8.08 -19.72
C VAL A 35 -22.56 7.39 -19.59
N PRO A 36 -23.12 6.83 -20.69
CA PRO A 36 -24.42 6.15 -20.67
C PRO A 36 -24.44 4.94 -19.73
N ALA A 37 -25.63 4.61 -19.22
CA ALA A 37 -25.85 3.36 -18.48
C ALA A 37 -25.50 2.14 -19.35
N GLY A 38 -24.92 1.10 -18.74
CA GLY A 38 -24.47 -0.11 -19.44
C GLY A 38 -23.07 -0.02 -20.06
N THR A 39 -22.35 1.10 -19.89
CA THR A 39 -20.98 1.25 -20.41
C THR A 39 -20.01 0.50 -19.51
N THR A 40 -19.16 -0.35 -20.11
CA THR A 40 -18.08 -1.05 -19.42
C THR A 40 -16.88 -0.12 -19.28
N LEU A 41 -16.47 0.16 -18.04
CA LEU A 41 -15.30 0.99 -17.71
C LEU A 41 -14.00 0.17 -17.72
N GLY A 42 -14.10 -1.13 -17.49
CA GLY A 42 -13.01 -2.11 -17.55
C GLY A 42 -13.46 -3.47 -17.05
N VAL A 43 -12.69 -4.48 -17.44
CA VAL A 43 -12.98 -5.90 -17.19
C VAL A 43 -11.99 -6.47 -16.20
N GLU A 44 -12.46 -7.38 -15.36
CA GLU A 44 -11.61 -8.10 -14.41
C GLU A 44 -10.43 -8.79 -15.11
N ASN A 45 -9.25 -8.70 -14.49
CA ASN A 45 -7.98 -9.23 -14.99
C ASN A 45 -7.44 -8.59 -16.28
N GLU A 46 -8.15 -7.63 -16.86
CA GLU A 46 -7.66 -6.86 -17.99
C GLU A 46 -6.90 -5.61 -17.55
N PRO A 47 -6.00 -5.08 -18.41
CA PRO A 47 -5.30 -3.83 -18.13
C PRO A 47 -6.25 -2.66 -17.92
N VAL A 48 -5.97 -1.84 -16.91
CA VAL A 48 -6.69 -0.58 -16.65
C VAL A 48 -5.81 0.57 -17.07
N THR A 49 -6.31 1.39 -17.99
CA THR A 49 -5.59 2.52 -18.59
C THR A 49 -5.98 3.87 -17.98
N ASP A 50 -7.16 3.93 -17.38
CA ASP A 50 -7.76 5.17 -16.91
C ASP A 50 -8.22 5.08 -15.45
N LEU A 51 -8.07 6.19 -14.75
CA LEU A 51 -8.72 6.43 -13.47
C LEU A 51 -10.04 7.14 -13.74
N TRP A 52 -11.16 6.52 -13.37
CA TRP A 52 -12.50 7.08 -13.51
C TRP A 52 -12.95 7.67 -12.18
N VAL A 53 -13.13 8.98 -12.14
CA VAL A 53 -13.76 9.68 -11.02
C VAL A 53 -15.24 9.82 -11.32
N ILE A 54 -16.06 9.10 -10.59
CA ILE A 54 -17.52 9.18 -10.67
C ILE A 54 -17.92 10.43 -9.89
N LEU A 55 -18.36 11.47 -10.58
CA LEU A 55 -18.87 12.70 -9.96
C LEU A 55 -20.32 12.49 -9.54
N GLU A 56 -21.12 11.90 -10.42
CA GLU A 56 -22.54 11.59 -10.22
C GLU A 56 -22.88 10.26 -10.88
N GLY A 57 -23.90 9.59 -10.36
CA GLY A 57 -24.38 8.31 -10.89
C GLY A 57 -23.82 7.10 -10.10
N ARG A 58 -24.06 5.90 -10.65
CA ARG A 58 -23.73 4.62 -10.02
C ARG A 58 -22.99 3.71 -10.99
N VAL A 59 -21.96 3.04 -10.49
CA VAL A 59 -21.21 1.99 -11.19
C VAL A 59 -21.37 0.68 -10.43
N ARG A 60 -21.81 -0.36 -11.13
CA ARG A 60 -21.89 -1.72 -10.64
C ARG A 60 -20.53 -2.37 -10.77
N ILE A 61 -20.06 -2.98 -9.69
CA ILE A 61 -18.80 -3.71 -9.62
C ILE A 61 -19.11 -5.19 -9.38
N THR A 62 -18.54 -6.05 -10.23
CA THR A 62 -18.50 -7.49 -10.01
C THR A 62 -17.04 -7.91 -9.80
N SER A 63 -16.74 -8.66 -8.75
CA SER A 63 -15.37 -9.06 -8.40
C SER A 63 -15.38 -10.39 -7.64
N PRO A 64 -14.43 -11.29 -7.87
CA PRO A 64 -14.31 -12.53 -7.11
C PRO A 64 -14.13 -12.28 -5.61
N ALA A 65 -13.50 -11.16 -5.25
CA ALA A 65 -13.28 -10.77 -3.86
C ALA A 65 -14.56 -10.41 -3.09
N THR A 66 -15.64 -10.07 -3.79
CA THR A 66 -16.94 -9.74 -3.17
C THR A 66 -17.82 -10.97 -2.91
N GLY A 67 -17.33 -12.18 -3.28
CA GLY A 67 -18.17 -13.37 -3.22
C GLY A 67 -19.33 -13.28 -4.23
N GLU A 68 -20.45 -13.90 -3.96
CA GLU A 68 -21.58 -13.98 -4.89
C GLU A 68 -22.41 -12.68 -5.01
N GLY A 69 -21.82 -11.49 -4.73
CA GLY A 69 -22.54 -10.22 -4.70
C GLY A 69 -22.07 -9.19 -5.72
N GLU A 70 -23.02 -8.44 -6.25
CA GLU A 70 -22.75 -7.17 -6.92
C GLU A 70 -22.56 -6.08 -5.86
N SER A 71 -21.55 -5.24 -6.04
CA SER A 71 -21.38 -4.02 -5.24
C SER A 71 -21.58 -2.79 -6.12
N PHE A 72 -21.91 -1.65 -5.50
CA PHE A 72 -22.12 -0.40 -6.21
C PHE A 72 -21.20 0.67 -5.66
N LEU A 73 -20.59 1.43 -6.57
CA LEU A 73 -19.95 2.70 -6.27
C LEU A 73 -20.93 3.81 -6.65
N GLU A 74 -21.29 4.63 -5.68
CA GLU A 74 -22.06 5.86 -5.90
C GLU A 74 -21.13 7.06 -5.88
N GLY A 75 -21.28 7.99 -6.81
CA GLY A 75 -20.52 9.23 -6.83
C GLY A 75 -20.79 10.12 -5.61
N PRO A 76 -19.78 10.84 -5.09
CA PRO A 76 -18.40 10.92 -5.56
C PRO A 76 -17.53 9.70 -5.17
N ALA A 77 -16.94 9.03 -6.15
CA ALA A 77 -16.13 7.82 -5.95
C ALA A 77 -15.06 7.67 -7.04
N VAL A 78 -14.18 6.68 -6.88
CA VAL A 78 -13.13 6.35 -7.88
C VAL A 78 -13.22 4.89 -8.26
N TRP A 79 -13.13 4.61 -9.57
CA TRP A 79 -12.91 3.30 -10.14
C TRP A 79 -11.63 3.29 -10.98
N GLY A 80 -10.94 2.15 -11.07
CA GLY A 80 -9.74 2.02 -11.90
C GLY A 80 -8.43 2.43 -11.23
N ALA A 81 -8.39 2.62 -9.90
CA ALA A 81 -7.18 2.98 -9.18
C ALA A 81 -6.03 1.95 -9.35
N ALA A 82 -6.33 0.72 -9.77
CA ALA A 82 -5.34 -0.28 -10.18
C ALA A 82 -4.40 0.19 -11.31
N ALA A 83 -4.83 1.15 -12.12
CA ALA A 83 -4.00 1.76 -13.16
C ALA A 83 -2.77 2.53 -12.63
N LEU A 84 -2.76 2.86 -11.34
CA LEU A 84 -1.66 3.58 -10.68
C LEU A 84 -0.47 2.69 -10.34
N VAL A 85 -0.67 1.36 -10.22
CA VAL A 85 0.34 0.41 -9.74
C VAL A 85 0.42 -0.82 -10.65
N GLU A 86 1.60 -1.40 -10.78
CA GLU A 86 1.76 -2.66 -11.51
C GLU A 86 1.07 -3.84 -10.81
N PRO A 87 0.53 -4.79 -11.58
CA PRO A 87 0.57 -4.95 -13.04
C PRO A 87 -0.50 -4.19 -13.81
N HIS A 88 -1.11 -3.15 -13.25
CA HIS A 88 -2.16 -2.31 -13.87
C HIS A 88 -3.42 -3.08 -14.32
N THR A 89 -3.77 -4.16 -13.65
CA THR A 89 -4.92 -5.01 -14.00
C THR A 89 -6.06 -4.86 -12.98
N SER A 90 -7.30 -4.85 -13.47
CA SER A 90 -8.48 -4.68 -12.62
C SER A 90 -8.73 -5.88 -11.71
N PHE A 91 -9.23 -5.61 -10.49
CA PHE A 91 -9.74 -6.64 -9.57
C PHE A 91 -11.19 -7.04 -9.84
N GLY A 92 -11.87 -6.35 -10.72
CA GLY A 92 -13.27 -6.60 -11.01
C GLY A 92 -13.71 -5.89 -12.27
N THR A 93 -14.91 -6.21 -12.73
CA THR A 93 -15.54 -5.58 -13.88
C THR A 93 -16.42 -4.43 -13.39
N GLY A 94 -16.21 -3.23 -13.94
CA GLY A 94 -17.00 -2.03 -13.67
C GLY A 94 -17.92 -1.70 -14.83
N VAL A 95 -19.23 -1.58 -14.57
CA VAL A 95 -20.24 -1.20 -15.56
C VAL A 95 -21.14 -0.10 -14.99
N THR A 96 -21.37 0.97 -15.73
CA THR A 96 -22.28 2.03 -15.30
C THR A 96 -23.71 1.47 -15.14
N ALA A 97 -24.29 1.62 -13.96
CA ALA A 97 -25.65 1.18 -13.66
C ALA A 97 -26.70 2.25 -13.99
N THR A 98 -26.28 3.51 -14.01
CA THR A 98 -27.08 4.66 -14.44
C THR A 98 -26.27 5.46 -15.44
N GLU A 99 -26.86 6.46 -16.07
CA GLU A 99 -26.10 7.54 -16.68
C GLU A 99 -25.20 8.17 -15.62
N CYS A 100 -23.93 8.40 -15.93
CA CYS A 100 -22.91 8.90 -15.00
C CYS A 100 -22.23 10.14 -15.58
N ARG A 101 -22.02 11.15 -14.73
CA ARG A 101 -21.08 12.24 -14.98
C ARG A 101 -19.73 11.86 -14.39
N MET A 102 -18.71 11.76 -15.22
CA MET A 102 -17.39 11.25 -14.82
C MET A 102 -16.26 12.15 -15.28
N LEU A 103 -15.15 12.13 -14.53
CA LEU A 103 -13.87 12.65 -14.99
C LEU A 103 -12.98 11.44 -15.29
N ARG A 104 -12.62 11.25 -16.56
CA ARG A 104 -11.67 10.25 -17.01
C ARG A 104 -10.26 10.83 -16.97
N ILE A 105 -9.36 10.23 -16.22
CA ILE A 105 -7.97 10.64 -16.10
C ILE A 105 -7.09 9.50 -16.64
N PRO A 106 -6.38 9.70 -17.77
CA PRO A 106 -5.43 8.70 -18.27
C PRO A 106 -4.35 8.42 -17.21
N ALA A 107 -4.17 7.15 -16.87
CA ALA A 107 -3.23 6.78 -15.79
C ALA A 107 -1.79 7.15 -16.14
N VAL A 108 -1.43 7.15 -17.42
CA VAL A 108 -0.09 7.59 -17.88
C VAL A 108 0.14 9.06 -17.54
N ASP A 109 -0.84 9.94 -17.77
CA ASP A 109 -0.73 11.37 -17.50
C ASP A 109 -0.70 11.63 -15.99
N LEU A 110 -1.48 10.85 -15.23
CA LEU A 110 -1.50 10.97 -13.76
C LEU A 110 -0.16 10.56 -13.15
N ARG A 111 0.45 9.47 -13.64
CA ARG A 111 1.79 9.05 -13.21
C ARG A 111 2.86 10.09 -13.58
N GLU A 112 2.79 10.64 -14.79
CA GLU A 112 3.70 11.70 -15.23
C GLU A 112 3.52 12.98 -14.38
N LEU A 113 2.29 13.36 -14.07
CA LEU A 113 1.98 14.48 -13.19
C LEU A 113 2.57 14.26 -11.78
N ALA A 114 2.45 13.06 -11.22
CA ALA A 114 3.02 12.70 -9.92
C ALA A 114 4.56 12.78 -9.92
N VAL A 115 5.21 12.44 -11.03
CA VAL A 115 6.66 12.55 -11.19
C VAL A 115 7.11 14.01 -11.30
N ARG A 116 6.39 14.82 -12.09
CA ARG A 116 6.68 16.25 -12.28
C ARG A 116 6.35 17.11 -11.05
N ASN A 117 5.39 16.65 -10.24
CA ASN A 117 4.95 17.31 -9.01
C ASN A 117 5.07 16.35 -7.81
N PRO A 118 6.29 16.11 -7.29
CA PRO A 118 6.50 15.05 -6.31
C PRO A 118 5.68 15.21 -5.02
N ARG A 119 5.36 16.44 -4.59
CA ARG A 119 4.48 16.66 -3.43
C ARG A 119 3.05 16.16 -3.67
N LEU A 120 2.50 16.41 -4.86
CA LEU A 120 1.22 15.83 -5.28
C LEU A 120 1.33 14.30 -5.35
N GLY A 121 2.40 13.79 -5.96
CA GLY A 121 2.65 12.36 -6.09
C GLY A 121 2.71 11.64 -4.74
N VAL A 122 3.40 12.20 -3.74
CA VAL A 122 3.43 11.66 -2.37
C VAL A 122 2.02 11.53 -1.81
N ARG A 123 1.20 12.58 -1.88
CA ARG A 123 -0.18 12.57 -1.37
C ARG A 123 -1.03 11.54 -2.08
N LEU A 124 -0.94 11.49 -3.43
CA LEU A 124 -1.68 10.54 -4.24
C LEU A 124 -1.35 9.10 -3.85
N TYR A 125 -0.07 8.72 -3.86
CA TYR A 125 0.35 7.36 -3.58
C TYR A 125 0.21 6.98 -2.10
N GLN A 126 0.35 7.91 -1.17
CA GLN A 126 0.09 7.68 0.25
C GLN A 126 -1.38 7.38 0.51
N GLU A 127 -2.31 8.16 -0.05
CA GLU A 127 -3.75 7.91 0.08
C GLU A 127 -4.14 6.62 -0.63
N PHE A 128 -3.56 6.34 -1.79
CA PHE A 128 -3.77 5.08 -2.48
C PHE A 128 -3.26 3.89 -1.66
N ALA A 129 -2.04 3.95 -1.13
CA ALA A 129 -1.48 2.94 -0.24
C ALA A 129 -2.37 2.69 0.98
N THR A 130 -2.88 3.77 1.59
CA THR A 130 -3.83 3.70 2.72
C THR A 130 -5.11 2.96 2.31
N HIS A 131 -5.69 3.32 1.17
CA HIS A 131 -6.92 2.71 0.67
C HIS A 131 -6.76 1.20 0.41
N ILE A 132 -5.70 0.81 -0.29
CA ILE A 132 -5.47 -0.61 -0.59
C ILE A 132 -5.07 -1.40 0.65
N PHE A 133 -4.37 -0.77 1.62
CA PHE A 133 -4.03 -1.41 2.88
C PHE A 133 -5.27 -1.71 3.73
N VAL A 134 -6.21 -0.75 3.84
CA VAL A 134 -7.51 -0.96 4.50
C VAL A 134 -8.31 -2.06 3.81
N ARG A 135 -8.28 -2.10 2.47
CA ARG A 135 -8.92 -3.20 1.72
C ARG A 135 -8.28 -4.55 2.03
N LEU A 136 -6.95 -4.62 2.10
CA LEU A 136 -6.24 -5.83 2.50
C LEU A 136 -6.68 -6.29 3.89
N GLN A 137 -6.75 -5.37 4.87
CA GLN A 137 -7.20 -5.70 6.23
C GLN A 137 -8.61 -6.29 6.25
N ARG A 138 -9.56 -5.71 5.52
CA ARG A 138 -10.93 -6.27 5.41
C ARG A 138 -10.95 -7.67 4.83
N LEU A 139 -10.19 -7.94 3.76
CA LEU A 139 -10.07 -9.28 3.18
C LEU A 139 -9.50 -10.29 4.18
N ILE A 140 -8.58 -9.86 5.05
CA ILE A 140 -8.02 -10.66 6.13
C ILE A 140 -9.10 -11.00 7.16
N GLU A 141 -9.84 -10.02 7.63
CA GLU A 141 -10.90 -10.17 8.62
C GLU A 141 -12.02 -11.09 8.10
N GLU A 142 -12.42 -10.93 6.84
CA GLU A 142 -13.40 -11.79 6.18
C GLU A 142 -12.89 -13.23 6.05
N SER A 143 -11.61 -13.41 5.70
CA SER A 143 -10.99 -14.72 5.64
C SER A 143 -10.88 -15.38 7.02
N ALA A 144 -10.52 -14.61 8.05
CA ALA A 144 -10.46 -15.08 9.44
C ALA A 144 -11.84 -15.48 9.95
N SER A 145 -12.89 -14.69 9.66
CA SER A 145 -14.28 -14.96 10.08
C SER A 145 -14.82 -16.23 9.43
N ARG A 146 -14.48 -16.49 8.17
CA ARG A 146 -14.82 -17.76 7.49
C ARG A 146 -14.12 -18.97 8.07
N ASN A 147 -12.99 -18.78 8.78
CA ASN A 147 -12.17 -19.84 9.37
C ASN A 147 -12.29 -19.96 10.90
N ALA A 148 -13.20 -19.25 11.57
CA ALA A 148 -13.34 -19.13 13.02
C ALA A 148 -13.67 -20.42 13.81
N GLY A 149 -13.55 -21.60 13.19
CA GLY A 149 -13.73 -22.91 13.80
C GLY A 149 -12.44 -23.66 14.20
N ARG A 150 -11.23 -23.05 14.08
CA ARG A 150 -9.97 -23.73 14.44
C ARG A 150 -9.15 -22.95 15.44
N PRO A 151 -8.63 -23.61 16.51
CA PRO A 151 -7.83 -22.92 17.52
C PRO A 151 -6.51 -22.42 16.95
N THR A 152 -6.24 -21.14 17.16
CA THR A 152 -4.95 -20.50 16.90
C THR A 152 -3.96 -20.89 18.00
N SER A 153 -2.76 -21.32 17.62
CA SER A 153 -1.63 -21.56 18.52
C SER A 153 -1.27 -20.29 19.26
N GLN A 154 -1.21 -20.33 20.58
CA GLN A 154 -0.73 -19.21 21.39
C GLN A 154 0.79 -19.12 21.27
N ALA A 155 1.27 -18.00 20.69
CA ALA A 155 2.68 -17.68 20.67
C ALA A 155 3.23 -17.27 22.05
N PRO A 156 4.50 -17.58 22.36
CA PRO A 156 5.13 -17.21 23.65
C PRO A 156 5.19 -15.70 23.84
N ARG A 157 5.01 -15.23 25.08
CA ARG A 157 5.12 -13.82 25.46
C ARG A 157 6.59 -13.41 25.58
N PRO A 158 7.15 -12.59 24.71
CA PRO A 158 8.48 -12.01 24.89
C PRO A 158 8.47 -10.64 25.57
N ALA A 159 9.61 -10.30 26.16
CA ALA A 159 9.83 -9.05 26.90
C ALA A 159 10.01 -7.86 25.95
N ARG A 160 9.49 -6.72 26.38
CA ARG A 160 9.49 -5.43 25.67
C ARG A 160 10.90 -4.81 25.67
N PRO A 161 11.53 -4.49 24.53
CA PRO A 161 12.75 -3.69 24.55
C PRO A 161 12.42 -2.22 24.79
N ALA A 162 13.06 -1.61 25.81
CA ALA A 162 12.92 -0.21 26.13
C ALA A 162 13.55 0.69 25.07
N ALA A 163 12.75 1.57 24.48
CA ALA A 163 13.23 2.60 23.56
C ALA A 163 14.02 3.69 24.32
N ARG A 164 15.31 3.82 24.09
CA ARG A 164 16.10 4.99 24.52
C ARG A 164 16.23 5.95 23.33
N ARG A 165 15.83 7.22 23.54
CA ARG A 165 16.17 8.34 22.64
C ARG A 165 17.69 8.37 22.46
N ARG A 166 18.14 8.44 21.22
CA ARG A 166 19.52 8.76 20.87
C ARG A 166 19.56 9.86 19.82
N ASP A 167 20.59 10.70 19.97
CA ASP A 167 20.98 11.75 19.05
C ASP A 167 21.12 11.23 17.62
N ILE A 168 20.88 12.10 16.64
CA ILE A 168 20.99 11.81 15.20
C ILE A 168 22.42 11.34 14.94
N PRO A 169 22.63 10.10 14.45
CA PRO A 169 23.98 9.61 14.18
C PRO A 169 24.59 10.40 13.02
N GLU A 170 25.90 10.66 13.11
CA GLU A 170 26.68 11.13 11.95
C GLU A 170 26.40 10.23 10.74
N LEU A 171 26.25 10.86 9.56
CA LEU A 171 25.98 10.17 8.29
C LEU A 171 27.09 9.15 8.00
N HIS A 172 26.87 7.92 8.39
CA HIS A 172 27.78 6.83 8.03
C HIS A 172 27.41 6.36 6.61
N SER A 173 28.39 6.31 5.72
CA SER A 173 28.21 5.68 4.41
C SER A 173 27.86 4.20 4.63
N PRO A 174 26.76 3.68 4.00
CA PRO A 174 26.40 2.30 4.17
C PRO A 174 27.52 1.38 3.65
N PRO A 175 27.78 0.24 4.31
CA PRO A 175 28.62 -0.80 3.75
C PRO A 175 28.13 -1.20 2.34
N ALA A 176 29.05 -1.53 1.44
CA ALA A 176 28.69 -1.86 0.04
C ALA A 176 27.72 -3.05 -0.06
N ASP A 177 27.82 -4.01 0.85
CA ASP A 177 26.90 -5.15 0.97
C ASP A 177 25.48 -4.73 1.39
N ALA A 178 25.34 -3.78 2.32
CA ALA A 178 24.04 -3.31 2.78
C ALA A 178 23.22 -2.65 1.66
N LEU A 179 23.83 -1.83 0.81
CA LEU A 179 23.13 -1.23 -0.33
C LEU A 179 22.66 -2.28 -1.33
N SER A 180 23.47 -3.29 -1.60
CA SER A 180 23.10 -4.38 -2.51
C SER A 180 21.94 -5.22 -1.95
N LEU A 181 21.88 -5.39 -0.63
CA LEU A 181 20.77 -6.06 0.04
C LEU A 181 19.50 -5.20 0.01
N LEU A 182 19.60 -3.89 0.28
CA LEU A 182 18.47 -2.97 0.22
C LEU A 182 17.82 -2.93 -1.16
N GLN A 183 18.59 -2.96 -2.25
CA GLN A 183 18.08 -3.00 -3.63
C GLN A 183 17.24 -4.24 -3.94
N ARG A 184 17.42 -5.32 -3.19
CA ARG A 184 16.69 -6.58 -3.36
C ARG A 184 15.42 -6.65 -2.51
N VAL A 185 15.18 -5.69 -1.63
CA VAL A 185 13.96 -5.63 -0.79
C VAL A 185 12.79 -5.18 -1.65
N PRO A 186 11.70 -5.96 -1.77
CA PRO A 186 10.60 -5.64 -2.70
C PRO A 186 9.98 -4.26 -2.50
N VAL A 187 9.84 -3.79 -1.27
CA VAL A 187 9.25 -2.47 -0.98
C VAL A 187 10.21 -1.31 -1.31
N LEU A 188 11.46 -1.60 -1.63
CA LEU A 188 12.50 -0.62 -2.00
C LEU A 188 12.93 -0.75 -3.47
N GLU A 189 12.33 -1.66 -4.25
CA GLU A 189 12.75 -2.00 -5.62
C GLU A 189 12.73 -0.82 -6.60
N HIS A 190 11.89 0.19 -6.35
CA HIS A 190 11.77 1.38 -7.20
C HIS A 190 12.70 2.53 -6.76
N LEU A 191 13.39 2.40 -5.63
CA LEU A 191 14.25 3.45 -5.11
C LEU A 191 15.62 3.47 -5.81
N GLN A 192 16.08 4.68 -6.09
CA GLN A 192 17.41 4.90 -6.66
C GLN A 192 18.49 4.72 -5.58
N PRO A 193 19.75 4.43 -5.98
CA PRO A 193 20.84 4.20 -5.01
C PRO A 193 21.08 5.35 -4.03
N ASP A 194 20.88 6.60 -4.44
CA ASP A 194 20.98 7.77 -3.56
C ASP A 194 19.84 7.83 -2.53
N GLN A 195 18.61 7.46 -2.92
CA GLN A 195 17.47 7.34 -2.03
C GLN A 195 17.66 6.22 -1.00
N LEU A 196 18.24 5.08 -1.40
CA LEU A 196 18.58 3.99 -0.49
C LEU A 196 19.65 4.41 0.53
N ARG A 197 20.65 5.22 0.11
CA ARG A 197 21.63 5.80 1.05
C ARG A 197 20.97 6.71 2.07
N LEU A 198 20.00 7.53 1.66
CA LEU A 198 19.24 8.39 2.58
C LEU A 198 18.43 7.58 3.59
N LEU A 199 17.76 6.51 3.17
CA LEU A 199 17.05 5.61 4.08
C LEU A 199 18.01 4.90 5.04
N PHE A 200 19.14 4.43 4.54
CA PHE A 200 20.13 3.80 5.40
C PHE A 200 20.67 4.77 6.46
N ALA A 201 20.91 6.03 6.07
CA ALA A 201 21.46 7.05 6.97
C ALA A 201 20.55 7.41 8.16
N ILE A 202 19.21 7.33 7.98
CA ILE A 202 18.25 7.54 9.08
C ILE A 202 17.95 6.23 9.85
N GLY A 203 18.39 5.09 9.32
CA GLY A 203 18.16 3.78 9.91
C GLY A 203 19.14 3.43 11.01
N VAL A 204 18.76 2.49 11.86
CA VAL A 204 19.64 1.93 12.89
C VAL A 204 19.80 0.44 12.63
N GLU A 205 21.02 0.03 12.28
CA GLU A 205 21.35 -1.38 12.11
C GLU A 205 21.28 -2.12 13.45
N ARG A 206 20.67 -3.32 13.43
CA ARG A 206 20.45 -4.17 14.60
C ARG A 206 20.82 -5.61 14.31
N HIS A 207 21.46 -6.24 15.27
CA HIS A 207 21.60 -7.68 15.37
C HIS A 207 20.56 -8.18 16.37
N LEU A 208 19.70 -9.09 15.93
CA LEU A 208 18.55 -9.58 16.68
C LEU A 208 18.74 -11.07 16.93
N ALA A 209 18.65 -11.47 18.20
CA ALA A 209 18.68 -12.88 18.58
C ALA A 209 17.39 -13.61 18.14
N PRO A 210 17.45 -14.93 17.94
CA PRO A 210 16.25 -15.75 17.74
C PRO A 210 15.23 -15.53 18.86
N GLY A 211 13.93 -15.49 18.52
CA GLY A 211 12.83 -15.21 19.44
C GLY A 211 12.58 -13.73 19.72
N THR A 212 13.29 -12.81 19.04
CA THR A 212 13.04 -11.37 19.19
C THR A 212 11.72 -10.99 18.52
N LEU A 213 10.81 -10.37 19.28
CA LEU A 213 9.55 -9.84 18.78
C LEU A 213 9.79 -8.52 18.03
N LEU A 214 9.40 -8.45 16.76
CA LEU A 214 9.47 -7.24 15.94
C LEU A 214 8.21 -6.38 16.10
N GLY A 215 7.06 -6.99 16.32
CA GLY A 215 5.78 -6.34 16.59
C GLY A 215 4.61 -7.32 16.55
N ARG A 216 3.43 -6.87 17.00
CA ARG A 216 2.22 -7.69 17.12
C ARG A 216 1.16 -7.26 16.13
N GLY A 217 0.47 -8.26 15.56
CA GLY A 217 -0.72 -8.02 14.75
C GLY A 217 -1.80 -7.27 15.53
N GLY A 218 -2.38 -6.25 14.90
CA GLY A 218 -3.43 -5.41 15.49
C GLY A 218 -2.97 -4.36 16.51
N GLU A 219 -1.70 -4.37 16.94
CA GLU A 219 -1.15 -3.31 17.80
C GLU A 219 -0.52 -2.19 16.96
N PRO A 220 -0.56 -0.92 17.42
CA PRO A 220 0.11 0.17 16.73
C PRO A 220 1.60 -0.08 16.54
N LEU A 221 2.09 0.18 15.33
CA LEU A 221 3.48 -0.01 14.93
C LEU A 221 4.03 1.32 14.39
N ASP A 222 5.18 1.74 14.89
CA ASP A 222 5.88 2.98 14.53
C ASP A 222 7.24 2.75 13.85
N VAL A 223 7.53 1.50 13.50
CA VAL A 223 8.81 1.11 12.88
C VAL A 223 8.59 0.25 11.63
N LEU A 224 9.46 0.46 10.65
CA LEU A 224 9.65 -0.43 9.50
C LEU A 224 10.96 -1.19 9.71
N TRP A 225 10.90 -2.51 9.66
CA TRP A 225 12.04 -3.41 9.69
C TRP A 225 12.43 -3.83 8.28
N ILE A 226 13.67 -3.62 7.92
CA ILE A 226 14.28 -4.21 6.73
C ILE A 226 15.20 -5.33 7.21
N ILE A 227 14.79 -6.55 6.97
CA ILE A 227 15.57 -7.75 7.30
C ILE A 227 16.60 -7.93 6.20
N LEU A 228 17.86 -7.67 6.52
CA LEU A 228 18.96 -7.82 5.56
C LEU A 228 19.37 -9.29 5.44
N GLU A 229 19.46 -9.97 6.58
CA GLU A 229 19.86 -11.38 6.69
C GLU A 229 19.08 -12.05 7.81
N GLY A 230 18.88 -13.37 7.70
CA GLY A 230 18.17 -14.19 8.69
C GLY A 230 16.71 -14.43 8.31
N GLU A 231 15.97 -15.07 9.22
CA GLU A 231 14.62 -15.54 9.02
C GLU A 231 13.69 -15.00 10.11
N VAL A 232 12.48 -14.61 9.70
CA VAL A 232 11.42 -14.09 10.57
C VAL A 232 10.14 -14.90 10.32
N GLU A 233 9.56 -15.43 11.38
CA GLU A 233 8.24 -16.05 11.35
C GLU A 233 7.16 -14.99 11.50
N ILE A 234 6.17 -15.02 10.62
CA ILE A 234 5.00 -14.16 10.65
C ILE A 234 3.78 -15.03 10.89
N ASP A 235 3.15 -14.85 12.05
CA ASP A 235 1.84 -15.42 12.35
C ASP A 235 0.76 -14.41 11.96
N SER A 236 0.01 -14.73 10.92
CA SER A 236 -1.02 -13.86 10.35
C SER A 236 -2.29 -14.66 10.05
N PRO A 237 -3.47 -14.08 10.28
CA PRO A 237 -4.75 -14.69 9.88
C PRO A 237 -4.82 -15.05 8.39
N LEU A 238 -3.97 -14.44 7.55
CA LEU A 238 -3.89 -14.70 6.11
C LEU A 238 -3.28 -16.04 5.75
N THR A 239 -2.29 -16.49 6.50
CA THR A 239 -1.41 -17.60 6.07
C THR A 239 -1.86 -18.97 6.54
N ARG A 240 -3.08 -19.09 7.15
CA ARG A 240 -3.56 -20.36 7.75
C ARG A 240 -2.54 -21.03 8.69
N GLY A 241 -1.69 -20.23 9.32
CA GLY A 241 -0.57 -20.63 10.14
C GLY A 241 0.55 -19.60 10.02
N SER A 242 1.71 -19.94 10.54
CA SER A 242 2.88 -19.09 10.38
C SER A 242 3.51 -19.25 9.00
N SER A 243 4.11 -18.17 8.50
CA SER A 243 4.96 -18.15 7.31
C SER A 243 6.34 -17.61 7.67
N ILE A 244 7.36 -18.14 7.04
CA ILE A 244 8.73 -17.67 7.21
C ILE A 244 9.09 -16.77 6.04
N ILE A 245 9.59 -15.56 6.34
CA ILE A 245 10.27 -14.70 5.37
C ILE A 245 11.77 -14.71 5.64
N ALA A 246 12.56 -14.81 4.58
CA ALA A 246 14.02 -14.73 4.65
C ALA A 246 14.51 -13.40 4.06
N GLY A 247 15.53 -12.79 4.69
CA GLY A 247 16.14 -11.56 4.17
C GLY A 247 16.81 -11.76 2.78
N PRO A 248 16.87 -10.73 1.91
CA PRO A 248 16.40 -9.38 2.16
C PRO A 248 14.87 -9.21 1.94
N GLU A 249 14.18 -8.76 2.97
CA GLU A 249 12.72 -8.57 2.98
C GLU A 249 12.34 -7.45 3.97
N SER A 250 11.12 -7.00 3.94
CA SER A 250 10.59 -5.98 4.85
C SER A 250 9.42 -6.49 5.70
N TRP A 251 9.35 -6.01 6.94
CA TRP A 251 8.19 -6.19 7.79
C TRP A 251 7.83 -4.89 8.51
N GLY A 252 6.53 -4.64 8.68
CA GLY A 252 6.06 -3.43 9.37
C GLY A 252 5.77 -2.25 8.43
N THR A 253 5.59 -2.47 7.14
CA THR A 253 5.20 -1.43 6.15
C THR A 253 3.91 -0.70 6.55
N ALA A 254 3.05 -1.32 7.36
CA ALA A 254 1.89 -0.71 7.99
C ALA A 254 2.22 0.54 8.83
N SER A 255 3.44 0.67 9.36
CA SER A 255 3.87 1.86 10.13
C SER A 255 3.85 3.15 9.32
N LEU A 256 3.94 3.04 7.99
CA LEU A 256 4.00 4.17 7.07
C LEU A 256 2.62 4.67 6.61
N VAL A 257 1.56 3.85 6.79
CA VAL A 257 0.20 4.18 6.35
C VAL A 257 -0.82 3.93 7.45
N PRO A 258 -1.86 4.77 7.60
CA PRO A 258 -2.96 4.51 8.51
C PRO A 258 -3.65 3.17 8.23
N PRO A 259 -4.12 2.45 9.24
CA PRO A 259 -4.19 2.80 10.67
C PRO A 259 -2.91 2.47 11.47
N HIS A 260 -1.77 2.25 10.83
CA HIS A 260 -0.48 1.95 11.46
C HIS A 260 -0.46 0.64 12.27
N THR A 261 -1.28 -0.33 11.89
CA THR A 261 -1.37 -1.65 12.55
C THR A 261 -0.99 -2.77 11.59
N PRO A 262 -0.02 -3.64 11.93
CA PRO A 262 0.35 -4.74 11.07
C PRO A 262 -0.68 -5.87 11.11
N ASN A 263 -0.74 -6.65 10.03
CA ASN A 263 -1.69 -7.75 9.86
C ASN A 263 -1.22 -9.08 10.47
N GLY A 264 -0.11 -9.10 11.17
CA GLY A 264 0.44 -10.30 11.80
C GLY A 264 1.49 -9.96 12.83
N THR A 265 1.79 -10.94 13.69
CA THR A 265 2.88 -10.88 14.66
C THR A 265 4.14 -11.43 14.03
N ALA A 266 5.29 -10.73 14.19
CA ALA A 266 6.56 -11.15 13.63
C ALA A 266 7.60 -11.40 14.73
N VAL A 267 8.27 -12.57 14.64
CA VAL A 267 9.32 -13.01 15.58
C VAL A 267 10.49 -13.58 14.79
N THR A 268 11.72 -13.23 15.15
CA THR A 268 12.91 -13.80 14.53
C THR A 268 13.05 -15.29 14.83
N VAL A 269 13.36 -16.10 13.82
CA VAL A 269 13.61 -17.55 13.94
C VAL A 269 15.10 -17.84 14.09
N THR A 270 15.91 -17.12 13.35
CA THR A 270 17.36 -17.17 13.41
C THR A 270 17.94 -15.87 13.96
N GLU A 271 19.27 -15.82 14.13
CA GLU A 271 19.95 -14.52 14.23
C GLU A 271 19.65 -13.71 12.96
N CYS A 272 19.26 -12.45 13.16
CA CYS A 272 18.94 -11.54 12.05
C CYS A 272 19.80 -10.28 12.11
N ARG A 273 20.27 -9.84 10.94
CA ARG A 273 20.79 -8.50 10.70
C ARG A 273 19.69 -7.68 10.07
N ALA A 274 19.29 -6.59 10.69
CA ALA A 274 18.15 -5.78 10.25
C ALA A 274 18.43 -4.28 10.37
N LEU A 275 17.85 -3.49 9.46
CA LEU A 275 17.81 -2.04 9.56
C LEU A 275 16.43 -1.63 10.13
N LEU A 276 16.45 -0.94 11.27
CA LEU A 276 15.27 -0.37 11.89
C LEU A 276 15.08 1.06 11.38
N LEU A 277 13.96 1.35 10.76
CA LEU A 277 13.55 2.67 10.31
C LEU A 277 12.34 3.13 11.13
N ARG A 278 12.46 4.25 11.84
CA ARG A 278 11.31 4.84 12.53
C ARG A 278 10.39 5.52 11.52
N ALA A 279 9.10 5.29 11.63
CA ALA A 279 8.14 5.86 10.70
C ALA A 279 8.14 7.41 10.72
N GLU A 280 8.42 8.03 11.86
CA GLU A 280 8.57 9.48 11.98
C GLU A 280 9.78 10.01 11.18
N ASP A 281 10.93 9.31 11.23
CA ASP A 281 12.14 9.69 10.51
C ASP A 281 11.96 9.51 8.99
N VAL A 282 11.29 8.43 8.58
CA VAL A 282 10.93 8.21 7.16
C VAL A 282 10.00 9.31 6.66
N ARG A 283 8.98 9.71 7.44
CA ARG A 283 8.09 10.80 7.06
C ARG A 283 8.82 12.13 6.95
N ALA A 284 9.70 12.45 7.90
CA ALA A 284 10.53 13.65 7.86
C ALA A 284 11.47 13.67 6.63
N LEU A 285 12.02 12.52 6.27
CA LEU A 285 12.84 12.37 5.05
C LEU A 285 12.01 12.59 3.78
N ILE A 286 10.77 12.07 3.73
CA ILE A 286 9.84 12.28 2.61
C ILE A 286 9.50 13.77 2.43
N GLU A 287 9.31 14.51 3.53
CA GLU A 287 9.07 15.97 3.47
C GLU A 287 10.24 16.73 2.85
N GLN A 288 11.48 16.30 3.16
CA GLN A 288 12.70 16.88 2.61
C GLN A 288 12.99 16.40 1.19
N SER A 289 12.63 15.16 0.86
CA SER A 289 12.85 14.51 -0.45
C SER A 289 11.55 13.90 -0.96
N PRO A 290 10.59 14.71 -1.47
CA PRO A 290 9.30 14.20 -1.92
C PRO A 290 9.39 13.16 -3.03
N ARG A 291 10.44 13.21 -3.86
CA ARG A 291 10.67 12.18 -4.89
C ARG A 291 10.86 10.79 -4.28
N LEU A 292 11.64 10.68 -3.20
CA LEU A 292 11.80 9.44 -2.45
C LEU A 292 10.42 8.94 -1.94
N GLY A 293 9.58 9.85 -1.46
CA GLY A 293 8.24 9.50 -0.99
C GLY A 293 7.34 8.93 -2.08
N VAL A 294 7.40 9.50 -3.31
CA VAL A 294 6.68 8.96 -4.48
C VAL A 294 7.11 7.52 -4.75
N ASP A 295 8.41 7.29 -4.87
CA ASP A 295 8.97 5.98 -5.22
C ASP A 295 8.70 4.95 -4.11
N LEU A 296 8.81 5.34 -2.83
CA LEU A 296 8.54 4.46 -1.69
C LEU A 296 7.06 4.08 -1.58
N TYR A 297 6.12 5.04 -1.65
CA TYR A 297 4.69 4.74 -1.57
C TYR A 297 4.18 4.00 -2.80
N LEU A 298 4.77 4.24 -3.98
CA LEU A 298 4.49 3.46 -5.18
C LEU A 298 4.89 1.99 -4.98
N ALA A 299 6.13 1.73 -4.53
CA ALA A 299 6.62 0.38 -4.26
C ALA A 299 5.80 -0.33 -3.18
N LEU A 300 5.46 0.38 -2.09
CA LEU A 300 4.60 -0.13 -1.03
C LEU A 300 3.21 -0.50 -1.59
N SER A 301 2.62 0.39 -2.38
CA SER A 301 1.32 0.16 -3.02
C SER A 301 1.34 -1.06 -3.93
N THR A 302 2.37 -1.18 -4.76
CA THR A 302 2.58 -2.32 -5.66
C THR A 302 2.69 -3.63 -4.87
N ASN A 303 3.45 -3.64 -3.78
CA ASN A 303 3.62 -4.82 -2.93
C ASN A 303 2.29 -5.26 -2.28
N VAL A 304 1.54 -4.31 -1.71
CA VAL A 304 0.21 -4.60 -1.11
C VAL A 304 -0.77 -5.07 -2.18
N PHE A 305 -0.76 -4.46 -3.35
CA PHE A 305 -1.62 -4.84 -4.47
C PHE A 305 -1.35 -6.28 -4.93
N ARG A 306 -0.08 -6.68 -5.09
CA ARG A 306 0.31 -8.07 -5.41
C ARG A 306 -0.21 -9.06 -4.35
N ARG A 307 -0.14 -8.70 -3.06
CA ARG A 307 -0.67 -9.53 -1.96
C ARG A 307 -2.19 -9.70 -2.03
N ILE A 308 -2.93 -8.63 -2.28
CA ILE A 308 -4.39 -8.69 -2.47
C ILE A 308 -4.71 -9.66 -3.63
N ARG A 309 -3.98 -9.57 -4.73
CA ARG A 309 -4.19 -10.43 -5.90
C ARG A 309 -4.03 -11.91 -5.57
N VAL A 310 -2.95 -12.28 -4.89
CA VAL A 310 -2.73 -13.66 -4.44
C VAL A 310 -3.90 -14.18 -3.60
N LEU A 311 -4.45 -13.33 -2.73
CA LEU A 311 -5.58 -13.70 -1.87
C LEU A 311 -6.88 -13.85 -2.65
N THR A 312 -7.16 -12.96 -3.61
CA THR A 312 -8.38 -13.02 -4.43
C THR A 312 -8.34 -14.20 -5.39
N ASP A 313 -7.19 -14.49 -6.00
CA ASP A 313 -6.99 -15.66 -6.87
C ASP A 313 -7.12 -16.98 -6.10
N ALA A 314 -6.65 -17.01 -4.85
CA ALA A 314 -6.80 -18.19 -3.98
C ALA A 314 -8.25 -18.39 -3.53
N ALA A 315 -9.02 -17.31 -3.31
CA ALA A 315 -10.42 -17.37 -2.93
C ALA A 315 -11.35 -17.83 -4.08
N GLY A 316 -10.98 -17.51 -5.33
CA GLY A 316 -11.73 -17.89 -6.53
C GLY A 316 -11.50 -19.31 -7.04
N ARG A 317 -10.54 -20.07 -6.45
CA ARG A 317 -10.32 -21.48 -6.81
C ARG A 317 -11.21 -22.38 -5.96
N PRO A 318 -12.09 -23.24 -6.56
CA PRO A 318 -12.80 -24.25 -5.79
C PRO A 318 -11.75 -25.15 -5.13
N LEU A 319 -11.93 -25.41 -3.83
CA LEU A 319 -11.13 -26.38 -3.08
C LEU A 319 -11.24 -27.74 -3.79
N ARG A 320 -10.17 -28.18 -4.44
CA ARG A 320 -10.02 -29.55 -4.91
C ARG A 320 -9.65 -30.46 -3.77
#